data_41873077588376d8f4a69e753faa10da
#
_entry.id   41873077588376d8f4a69e753faa10da
#
_cell.length_a   1.000
_cell.length_b   1.000
_cell.length_c   1.000
_cell.angle_alpha   90.00
_cell.angle_beta   90.00
_cell.angle_gamma   90.00
#
_symmetry.space_group_name_H-M   'P 1'
#
loop_
_entity.id
_entity.type
_entity.pdbx_description
1 polymer ?
#
loop_
_entity_poly.entity_id
_entity_poly.type
_entity_poly.pdbx_seq_one_letter_code
_entity_poly.pdbx_strand_id
1 'polypeptide(L)'
;MLALNLGKIRTAQEQFERVYEPGELGMAPDDFRILVPVSLQFDIYKDKRHFRLAGRVQTTLELACSRCLDPFPWPVEAAFDLRYQPATANTGEGEREIQEDDLTTAFYQNDEIDLGQLMQEQFYLSLPMKPLCSTACHGLCPVCGINRNRNSCTCTLDTDDPRLTALKALKKES
;
A
#
# COMPACT_ATOMS: atom_id res chain seq x y z
N MET A 1 -4.33 11.61 15.80
CA MET A 1 -3.39 10.47 15.90
C MET A 1 -4.12 9.27 16.45
N LEU A 2 -4.06 8.16 15.76
CA LEU A 2 -4.69 6.90 16.15
C LEU A 2 -3.68 6.07 16.95
N ALA A 3 -3.37 6.51 18.16
CA ALA A 3 -2.36 5.87 18.99
C ALA A 3 -2.94 4.73 19.83
N LEU A 4 -2.29 3.57 19.77
CA LEU A 4 -2.49 2.46 20.70
C LEU A 4 -1.54 2.61 21.87
N ASN A 5 -2.09 2.87 23.05
CA ASN A 5 -1.29 3.02 24.27
C ASN A 5 -0.94 1.66 24.88
N LEU A 6 0.33 1.30 24.83
CA LEU A 6 0.86 0.01 25.30
C LEU A 6 0.80 -0.14 26.82
N GLY A 7 0.78 0.96 27.57
CA GLY A 7 0.66 0.96 29.03
C GLY A 7 -0.71 0.47 29.52
N LYS A 8 -1.72 0.49 28.66
CA LYS A 8 -3.07 -0.02 28.98
C LYS A 8 -3.20 -1.53 28.82
N ILE A 9 -2.27 -2.17 28.11
CA ILE A 9 -2.27 -3.61 27.86
C ILE A 9 -1.77 -4.32 29.12
N ARG A 10 -2.68 -5.02 29.82
CA ARG A 10 -2.42 -5.66 31.11
C ARG A 10 -2.23 -7.17 31.00
N THR A 11 -2.79 -7.80 29.99
CA THR A 11 -2.72 -9.24 29.75
C THR A 11 -1.62 -9.60 28.76
N ALA A 12 -1.18 -10.85 28.77
CA ALA A 12 -0.18 -11.35 27.83
C ALA A 12 -0.69 -11.38 26.38
N GLN A 13 -2.03 -11.47 26.22
CA GLN A 13 -2.70 -11.42 24.92
C GLN A 13 -4.02 -10.66 25.07
N GLU A 14 -4.26 -9.74 24.15
CA GLU A 14 -5.52 -9.00 24.01
C GLU A 14 -5.93 -8.96 22.56
N GLN A 15 -7.23 -8.96 22.31
CA GLN A 15 -7.80 -8.80 20.98
C GLN A 15 -8.26 -7.35 20.80
N PHE A 16 -7.94 -6.78 19.65
CA PHE A 16 -8.33 -5.44 19.26
C PHE A 16 -9.14 -5.50 17.97
N GLU A 17 -10.33 -4.86 18.01
CA GLU A 17 -11.19 -4.72 16.85
C GLU A 17 -11.77 -3.29 16.82
N ARG A 18 -11.60 -2.61 15.70
CA ARG A 18 -12.16 -1.27 15.51
C ARG A 18 -12.43 -0.96 14.05
N VAL A 19 -13.47 -0.18 13.82
CA VAL A 19 -13.80 0.39 12.53
C VAL A 19 -13.54 1.89 12.59
N TYR A 20 -12.84 2.41 11.59
CA TYR A 20 -12.49 3.82 11.45
C TYR A 20 -13.17 4.40 10.22
N GLU A 21 -13.82 5.55 10.39
CA GLU A 21 -14.31 6.31 9.25
C GLU A 21 -13.15 6.95 8.47
N PRO A 22 -13.27 7.09 7.13
CA PRO A 22 -12.19 7.64 6.30
C PRO A 22 -11.67 9.00 6.79
N GLY A 23 -12.55 9.85 7.32
CA GLY A 23 -12.19 11.17 7.85
C GLY A 23 -11.43 11.14 9.18
N GLU A 24 -11.52 10.06 9.95
CA GLU A 24 -10.82 9.91 11.24
C GLU A 24 -9.33 9.58 11.06
N LEU A 25 -8.97 8.98 9.93
CA LEU A 25 -7.62 8.50 9.68
C LEU A 25 -6.62 9.64 9.45
N GLY A 26 -7.10 10.82 9.03
CA GLY A 26 -6.24 11.97 8.74
C GLY A 26 -5.22 11.73 7.63
N MET A 27 -5.38 10.64 6.88
CA MET A 27 -4.55 10.31 5.73
C MET A 27 -5.07 11.05 4.50
N ALA A 28 -4.19 11.73 3.79
CA ALA A 28 -4.47 12.35 2.50
C ALA A 28 -3.36 11.98 1.50
N PRO A 29 -3.19 10.67 1.19
CA PRO A 29 -2.22 10.26 0.20
C PRO A 29 -2.67 10.67 -1.20
N ASP A 30 -1.70 11.05 -2.06
CA ASP A 30 -1.97 11.42 -3.45
C ASP A 30 -2.31 10.19 -4.33
N ASP A 31 -1.92 8.98 -3.89
CA ASP A 31 -1.99 7.76 -4.69
C ASP A 31 -3.33 7.04 -4.61
N PHE A 32 -4.08 7.24 -3.53
CA PHE A 32 -5.37 6.58 -3.32
C PHE A 32 -6.31 7.38 -2.43
N ARG A 33 -7.60 7.04 -2.48
CA ARG A 33 -8.64 7.58 -1.61
C ARG A 33 -9.39 6.44 -0.94
N ILE A 34 -9.69 6.56 0.35
CA ILE A 34 -10.46 5.55 1.09
C ILE A 34 -11.94 5.77 0.81
N LEU A 35 -12.64 4.75 0.27
CA LEU A 35 -14.06 4.84 -0.10
C LEU A 35 -15.01 4.36 1.00
N VAL A 36 -14.59 3.37 1.79
CA VAL A 36 -15.43 2.76 2.82
C VAL A 36 -14.68 2.74 4.16
N PRO A 37 -15.40 2.60 5.29
CA PRO A 37 -14.76 2.49 6.59
C PRO A 37 -13.70 1.39 6.64
N VAL A 38 -12.63 1.63 7.39
CA VAL A 38 -11.51 0.71 7.55
C VAL A 38 -11.76 -0.18 8.76
N SER A 39 -11.86 -1.48 8.54
CA SER A 39 -11.92 -2.48 9.61
C SER A 39 -10.51 -2.95 9.96
N LEU A 40 -10.11 -2.74 11.20
CA LEU A 40 -8.83 -3.18 11.75
C LEU A 40 -9.06 -4.17 12.88
N GLN A 41 -8.53 -5.40 12.72
CA GLN A 41 -8.63 -6.48 13.71
C GLN A 41 -7.25 -7.10 13.90
N PHE A 42 -6.81 -7.22 15.14
CA PHE A 42 -5.55 -7.90 15.46
C PHE A 42 -5.52 -8.42 16.89
N ASP A 43 -4.70 -9.44 17.10
CA ASP A 43 -4.27 -9.88 18.41
C ASP A 43 -2.96 -9.20 18.76
N ILE A 44 -2.84 -8.69 19.97
CA ILE A 44 -1.62 -8.15 20.52
C ILE A 44 -1.06 -9.12 21.57
N TYR A 45 0.18 -9.51 21.37
CA TYR A 45 0.94 -10.35 22.29
C TYR A 45 2.03 -9.51 22.97
N LYS A 46 2.09 -9.57 24.30
CA LYS A 46 3.04 -8.80 25.12
C LYS A 46 4.07 -9.73 25.74
N ASP A 47 5.34 -9.49 25.45
CA ASP A 47 6.48 -10.08 26.16
C ASP A 47 7.40 -8.99 26.68
N LYS A 48 7.25 -8.66 27.97
CA LYS A 48 7.98 -7.56 28.64
C LYS A 48 7.77 -6.22 27.94
N ARG A 49 8.74 -5.78 27.14
CA ARG A 49 8.73 -4.54 26.35
C ARG A 49 8.65 -4.80 24.84
N HIS A 50 8.41 -6.03 24.44
CA HIS A 50 8.20 -6.42 23.05
C HIS A 50 6.72 -6.71 22.83
N PHE A 51 6.20 -6.27 21.71
CA PHE A 51 4.82 -6.48 21.33
C PHE A 51 4.78 -7.08 19.93
N ARG A 52 3.92 -8.07 19.72
CA ARG A 52 3.62 -8.62 18.40
C ARG A 52 2.16 -8.35 18.08
N LEU A 53 1.91 -7.71 16.97
CA LEU A 53 0.58 -7.43 16.45
C LEU A 53 0.37 -8.30 15.23
N ALA A 54 -0.54 -9.26 15.32
CA ALA A 54 -0.89 -10.14 14.22
C ALA A 54 -2.37 -9.99 13.87
N GLY A 55 -2.69 -9.60 12.64
CA GLY A 55 -4.06 -9.31 12.29
C GLY A 55 -4.26 -8.98 10.82
N ARG A 56 -5.34 -8.25 10.56
CA ARG A 56 -5.72 -7.84 9.21
C ARG A 56 -6.37 -6.46 9.21
N VAL A 57 -6.23 -5.79 8.09
CA VAL A 57 -6.93 -4.55 7.77
C VAL A 57 -7.71 -4.74 6.47
N GLN A 58 -8.95 -4.26 6.45
CA GLN A 58 -9.86 -4.39 5.31
C GLN A 58 -10.51 -3.05 5.00
N THR A 59 -10.54 -2.69 3.72
CA THR A 59 -11.23 -1.50 3.21
C THR A 59 -11.37 -1.59 1.68
N THR A 60 -11.91 -0.54 1.07
CA THR A 60 -11.87 -0.35 -0.39
C THR A 60 -11.25 1.00 -0.68
N LEU A 61 -10.21 0.99 -1.50
CA LEU A 61 -9.54 2.19 -1.98
C LEU A 61 -10.02 2.57 -3.38
N GLU A 62 -10.01 3.85 -3.70
CA GLU A 62 -10.15 4.35 -5.06
C GLU A 62 -8.75 4.58 -5.63
N LEU A 63 -8.46 3.94 -6.75
CA LEU A 63 -7.21 4.09 -7.48
C LEU A 63 -7.46 4.67 -8.87
N ALA A 64 -6.47 5.37 -9.42
CA ALA A 64 -6.49 5.78 -10.82
C ALA A 64 -5.92 4.67 -11.70
N CYS A 65 -6.63 4.31 -12.76
CA CYS A 65 -6.15 3.33 -13.73
C CYS A 65 -4.92 3.84 -14.48
N SER A 66 -3.83 3.07 -14.50
CA SER A 66 -2.57 3.45 -15.19
C SER A 66 -2.69 3.57 -16.71
N ARG A 67 -3.81 3.13 -17.32
CA ARG A 67 -4.03 3.22 -18.76
C ARG A 67 -5.03 4.29 -19.18
N CYS A 68 -6.16 4.39 -18.50
CA CYS A 68 -7.25 5.30 -18.90
C CYS A 68 -7.44 6.46 -17.93
N LEU A 69 -6.73 6.47 -16.81
CA LEU A 69 -6.78 7.45 -15.72
C LEU A 69 -8.14 7.57 -15.02
N ASP A 70 -9.11 6.73 -15.40
CA ASP A 70 -10.39 6.70 -14.69
C ASP A 70 -10.21 6.12 -13.28
N PRO A 71 -10.88 6.68 -12.28
CA PRO A 71 -10.91 6.11 -10.92
C PRO A 71 -11.68 4.80 -10.91
N PHE A 72 -11.23 3.86 -10.09
CA PHE A 72 -11.92 2.58 -9.89
C PHE A 72 -11.71 2.07 -8.46
N PRO A 73 -12.69 1.33 -7.90
CA PRO A 73 -12.57 0.75 -6.58
C PRO A 73 -11.62 -0.45 -6.59
N TRP A 74 -10.76 -0.52 -5.57
CA TRP A 74 -9.83 -1.60 -5.31
C TRP A 74 -10.04 -2.14 -3.89
N PRO A 75 -10.54 -3.37 -3.72
CA PRO A 75 -10.67 -3.97 -2.39
C PRO A 75 -9.29 -4.30 -1.83
N VAL A 76 -9.08 -3.96 -0.57
CA VAL A 76 -7.86 -4.25 0.18
C VAL A 76 -8.22 -5.16 1.33
N GLU A 77 -7.52 -6.29 1.42
CA GLU A 77 -7.49 -7.19 2.55
C GLU A 77 -6.03 -7.55 2.81
N ALA A 78 -5.41 -6.88 3.78
CA ALA A 78 -4.02 -7.06 4.11
C ALA A 78 -3.88 -7.73 5.48
N ALA A 79 -3.19 -8.86 5.51
CA ALA A 79 -2.76 -9.50 6.74
C ALA A 79 -1.37 -9.01 7.13
N PHE A 80 -1.15 -8.77 8.42
CA PHE A 80 0.13 -8.33 8.94
C PHE A 80 0.51 -9.12 10.20
N ASP A 81 1.82 -9.24 10.41
CA ASP A 81 2.43 -9.81 11.61
C ASP A 81 3.69 -9.00 11.91
N LEU A 82 3.57 -8.04 12.80
CA LEU A 82 4.60 -7.04 13.08
C LEU A 82 5.06 -7.16 14.52
N ARG A 83 6.36 -7.04 14.72
CA ARG A 83 6.98 -6.97 16.04
C ARG A 83 7.36 -5.54 16.35
N TYR A 84 7.06 -5.09 17.56
CA TYR A 84 7.38 -3.76 18.05
C TYR A 84 8.30 -3.85 19.24
N GLN A 85 9.38 -3.04 19.23
CA GLN A 85 10.31 -2.92 20.32
C GLN A 85 10.60 -1.44 20.62
N PRO A 86 11.06 -1.09 21.84
CA PRO A 86 11.37 0.29 22.17
C PRO A 86 12.49 0.83 21.27
N ALA A 87 12.36 2.07 20.81
CA ALA A 87 13.39 2.73 19.99
C ALA A 87 14.77 2.79 20.71
N THR A 88 14.78 2.78 22.05
CA THR A 88 16.01 2.72 22.85
C THR A 88 16.79 1.41 22.74
N ALA A 89 16.17 0.36 22.19
CA ALA A 89 16.85 -0.92 21.93
C ALA A 89 17.75 -0.87 20.69
N ASN A 90 17.54 0.13 19.82
CA ASN A 90 18.34 0.32 18.60
C ASN A 90 19.50 1.28 18.91
N THR A 91 20.58 0.78 19.47
CA THR A 91 21.76 1.59 19.84
C THR A 91 22.67 1.94 18.66
N GLY A 92 22.40 1.43 17.45
CA GLY A 92 23.04 1.89 16.21
C GLY A 92 24.58 1.78 16.12
N GLU A 93 25.24 1.24 17.13
CA GLU A 93 26.70 1.10 17.18
C GLU A 93 27.13 -0.29 16.69
N GLY A 94 27.72 -0.32 15.51
CA GLY A 94 28.36 -1.49 14.91
C GLY A 94 27.62 -2.06 13.69
N GLU A 95 28.39 -2.67 12.78
CA GLU A 95 27.83 -3.48 11.69
C GLU A 95 27.19 -4.73 12.30
N ARG A 96 25.88 -4.90 12.10
CA ARG A 96 25.13 -6.08 12.51
C ARG A 96 24.51 -6.74 11.29
N GLU A 97 24.63 -8.05 11.20
CA GLU A 97 23.92 -8.83 10.21
C GLU A 97 22.42 -8.74 10.44
N ILE A 98 21.67 -8.35 9.40
CA ILE A 98 20.22 -8.24 9.44
C ILE A 98 19.63 -9.65 9.39
N GLN A 99 18.88 -10.03 10.42
CA GLN A 99 18.14 -11.29 10.46
C GLN A 99 16.73 -11.12 9.87
N GLU A 100 16.09 -12.20 9.46
CA GLU A 100 14.71 -12.14 8.92
C GLU A 100 13.71 -11.48 9.89
N ASP A 101 13.88 -11.70 11.19
CA ASP A 101 13.07 -11.09 12.24
C ASP A 101 13.22 -9.55 12.31
N ASP A 102 14.35 -9.01 11.88
CA ASP A 102 14.58 -7.56 11.85
C ASP A 102 13.73 -6.87 10.77
N LEU A 103 13.37 -7.58 9.68
CA LEU A 103 12.55 -7.04 8.59
C LEU A 103 11.08 -6.80 8.99
N THR A 104 10.60 -7.52 10.00
CA THR A 104 9.24 -7.39 10.52
C THR A 104 9.19 -6.61 11.83
N THR A 105 10.32 -6.02 12.25
CA THR A 105 10.44 -5.30 13.51
C THR A 105 10.32 -3.80 13.29
N ALA A 106 9.34 -3.19 13.92
CA ALA A 106 9.14 -1.76 14.02
C ALA A 106 9.52 -1.24 15.42
N PHE A 107 9.74 0.07 15.53
CA PHE A 107 10.11 0.70 16.80
C PHE A 107 8.98 1.59 17.29
N TYR A 108 8.68 1.50 18.59
CA TYR A 108 7.75 2.40 19.23
C TYR A 108 8.45 3.40 20.15
N GLN A 109 7.82 4.54 20.37
CA GLN A 109 8.25 5.59 21.29
C GLN A 109 7.11 5.97 22.24
N ASN A 110 7.44 6.47 23.43
CA ASN A 110 6.46 6.96 24.41
C ASN A 110 5.37 5.94 24.80
N ASP A 111 5.68 4.64 24.72
CA ASP A 111 4.72 3.54 24.94
C ASP A 111 3.47 3.64 24.05
N GLU A 112 3.62 4.12 22.82
CA GLU A 112 2.53 4.26 21.84
C GLU A 112 2.92 3.68 20.48
N ILE A 113 1.96 3.01 19.84
CA ILE A 113 2.03 2.56 18.44
C ILE A 113 1.04 3.38 17.63
N ASP A 114 1.48 3.99 16.53
CA ASP A 114 0.61 4.70 15.60
C ASP A 114 -0.10 3.71 14.66
N LEU A 115 -1.39 3.46 14.94
CA LEU A 115 -2.22 2.58 14.11
C LEU A 115 -2.55 3.21 12.75
N GLY A 116 -2.53 4.54 12.66
CA GLY A 116 -2.71 5.25 11.39
C GLY A 116 -1.57 4.94 10.43
N GLN A 117 -0.32 5.08 10.92
CA GLN A 117 0.87 4.73 10.15
C GLN A 117 0.86 3.25 9.76
N LEU A 118 0.56 2.34 10.69
CA LEU A 118 0.45 0.90 10.41
C LEU A 118 -0.54 0.63 9.26
N MET A 119 -1.75 1.17 9.34
CA MET A 119 -2.75 0.96 8.28
C MET A 119 -2.30 1.54 6.94
N GLN A 120 -1.70 2.73 6.94
CA GLN A 120 -1.18 3.35 5.72
C GLN A 120 -0.10 2.50 5.06
N GLU A 121 0.84 1.96 5.82
CA GLU A 121 1.88 1.05 5.32
C GLU A 121 1.26 -0.21 4.71
N GLN A 122 0.24 -0.82 5.36
CA GLN A 122 -0.44 -1.99 4.81
C GLN A 122 -1.21 -1.67 3.52
N PHE A 123 -1.79 -0.47 3.40
CA PHE A 123 -2.42 -0.04 2.16
C PHE A 123 -1.40 0.04 1.02
N TYR A 124 -0.27 0.73 1.22
CA TYR A 124 0.78 0.82 0.21
C TYR A 124 1.32 -0.54 -0.23
N LEU A 125 1.54 -1.46 0.72
CA LEU A 125 1.99 -2.83 0.41
C LEU A 125 0.95 -3.64 -0.38
N SER A 126 -0.34 -3.27 -0.28
CA SER A 126 -1.44 -3.95 -0.98
C SER A 126 -1.73 -3.35 -2.36
N LEU A 127 -1.14 -2.20 -2.70
CA LEU A 127 -1.35 -1.58 -3.99
C LEU A 127 -0.66 -2.40 -5.09
N PRO A 128 -1.34 -2.64 -6.23
CA PRO A 128 -0.68 -3.25 -7.37
C PRO A 128 0.32 -2.27 -7.99
N MET A 129 1.48 -2.75 -8.41
CA MET A 129 2.50 -1.94 -9.09
C MET A 129 1.94 -1.21 -10.33
N LYS A 130 0.91 -1.75 -10.95
CA LYS A 130 0.23 -1.19 -12.12
C LYS A 130 -1.28 -1.35 -11.96
N PRO A 131 -1.96 -0.42 -11.31
CA PRO A 131 -3.41 -0.49 -11.13
C PRO A 131 -4.14 -0.38 -12.47
N LEU A 132 -5.04 -1.31 -12.73
CA LEU A 132 -5.85 -1.36 -13.95
C LEU A 132 -7.33 -1.54 -13.57
N CYS A 133 -8.21 -0.72 -14.14
CA CYS A 133 -9.65 -0.86 -13.94
C CYS A 133 -10.20 -2.17 -14.51
N SER A 134 -9.50 -2.71 -15.54
CA SER A 134 -9.78 -4.00 -16.16
C SER A 134 -8.54 -4.48 -16.89
N THR A 135 -8.34 -5.80 -16.97
CA THR A 135 -7.27 -6.42 -17.77
C THR A 135 -7.39 -6.06 -19.26
N ALA A 136 -8.63 -5.87 -19.75
CA ALA A 136 -8.97 -5.48 -21.12
C ALA A 136 -9.02 -3.96 -21.34
N CYS A 137 -8.54 -3.14 -20.39
CA CYS A 137 -8.57 -1.68 -20.52
C CYS A 137 -7.77 -1.23 -21.76
N HIS A 138 -8.43 -0.51 -22.68
CA HIS A 138 -7.81 0.03 -23.90
C HIS A 138 -7.01 1.32 -23.69
N GLY A 139 -7.18 1.95 -22.51
CA GLY A 139 -6.45 3.16 -22.13
C GLY A 139 -6.88 4.40 -22.90
N LEU A 140 -6.01 5.42 -22.84
CA LEU A 140 -6.17 6.65 -23.61
C LEU A 140 -5.54 6.50 -25.00
N CYS A 141 -6.08 7.22 -25.97
CA CYS A 141 -5.44 7.36 -27.28
C CYS A 141 -4.16 8.21 -27.13
N PRO A 142 -2.97 7.73 -27.54
CA PRO A 142 -1.73 8.47 -27.39
C PRO A 142 -1.64 9.72 -28.26
N VAL A 143 -2.53 9.88 -29.26
CA VAL A 143 -2.56 11.03 -30.16
C VAL A 143 -3.52 12.12 -29.68
N CYS A 144 -4.78 11.74 -29.38
CA CYS A 144 -5.83 12.71 -29.05
C CYS A 144 -6.29 12.65 -27.59
N GLY A 145 -5.76 11.72 -26.76
CA GLY A 145 -6.09 11.61 -25.34
C GLY A 145 -7.49 11.03 -25.02
N ILE A 146 -8.29 10.68 -26.05
CA ILE A 146 -9.64 10.14 -25.83
C ILE A 146 -9.58 8.79 -25.08
N ASN A 147 -10.50 8.56 -24.15
CA ASN A 147 -10.62 7.26 -23.48
C ASN A 147 -11.23 6.22 -24.41
N ARG A 148 -10.41 5.26 -24.84
CA ARG A 148 -10.76 4.21 -25.81
C ARG A 148 -11.68 3.12 -25.25
N ASN A 149 -11.95 3.14 -23.95
CA ASN A 149 -12.98 2.27 -23.36
C ASN A 149 -14.39 2.82 -23.57
N ARG A 150 -14.52 4.13 -23.78
CA ARG A 150 -15.81 4.84 -23.90
C ARG A 150 -16.10 5.27 -25.32
N ASN A 151 -15.06 5.68 -26.06
CA ASN A 151 -15.20 6.25 -27.39
C ASN A 151 -14.11 5.71 -28.33
N SER A 152 -14.40 5.68 -29.62
CA SER A 152 -13.42 5.36 -30.65
C SER A 152 -12.89 6.64 -31.32
N CYS A 153 -11.66 6.59 -31.83
CA CYS A 153 -11.07 7.64 -32.63
C CYS A 153 -10.45 7.05 -33.91
N THR A 154 -10.28 7.90 -34.91
CA THR A 154 -9.66 7.55 -36.21
C THR A 154 -8.18 7.88 -36.26
N CYS A 155 -7.56 8.21 -35.11
CA CYS A 155 -6.14 8.56 -35.07
C CYS A 155 -5.26 7.37 -35.47
N THR A 156 -4.34 7.61 -36.38
CA THR A 156 -3.29 6.66 -36.75
C THR A 156 -2.05 6.94 -35.93
N LEU A 157 -1.46 5.91 -35.34
CA LEU A 157 -0.17 6.00 -34.69
C LEU A 157 0.92 5.96 -35.75
N ASP A 158 1.60 7.06 -35.95
CA ASP A 158 2.88 7.03 -36.64
C ASP A 158 3.95 6.60 -35.64
N THR A 159 4.26 5.30 -35.66
CA THR A 159 5.23 4.70 -34.72
C THR A 159 6.67 4.77 -35.23
N ASP A 160 6.89 5.46 -36.36
CA ASP A 160 8.17 5.54 -37.02
C ASP A 160 9.03 6.65 -36.42
N ASP A 161 9.63 6.42 -35.26
CA ASP A 161 10.70 7.30 -34.74
C ASP A 161 11.93 7.15 -35.63
N PRO A 162 12.40 8.22 -36.31
CA PRO A 162 13.59 8.18 -37.16
C PRO A 162 14.85 7.68 -36.46
N ARG A 163 14.94 7.85 -35.15
CA ARG A 163 16.07 7.41 -34.31
C ARG A 163 16.14 5.88 -34.23
N LEU A 164 15.02 5.19 -34.37
CA LEU A 164 14.89 3.74 -34.24
C LEU A 164 14.89 3.03 -35.61
N THR A 165 15.12 3.75 -36.69
CA THR A 165 15.10 3.19 -38.05
C THR A 165 16.11 2.04 -38.23
N ALA A 166 17.27 2.13 -37.60
CA ALA A 166 18.28 1.07 -37.63
C ALA A 166 17.81 -0.25 -37.00
N LEU A 167 16.93 -0.19 -35.99
CA LEU A 167 16.39 -1.39 -35.33
C LEU A 167 15.33 -2.12 -36.15
N LYS A 168 14.73 -1.46 -37.16
CA LYS A 168 13.79 -2.09 -38.08
C LYS A 168 14.45 -3.16 -38.97
N ALA A 169 15.75 -3.00 -39.26
CA ALA A 169 16.50 -3.97 -40.02
C ALA A 169 16.62 -5.31 -39.29
N LEU A 170 16.74 -5.29 -37.96
CA LEU A 170 16.83 -6.51 -37.12
C LEU A 170 15.53 -7.31 -37.06
N LYS A 171 14.37 -6.67 -37.30
CA LYS A 171 13.05 -7.35 -37.27
C LYS A 171 12.74 -8.14 -38.52
N LYS A 172 13.48 -7.94 -39.63
CA LYS A 172 13.26 -8.63 -40.92
C LYS A 172 13.97 -9.98 -41.02
N GLU A 173 14.81 -10.35 -40.06
CA GLU A 173 15.60 -11.59 -40.08
C GLU A 173 15.06 -12.70 -39.14
N SER A 174 13.77 -12.60 -38.71
CA SER A 174 13.12 -13.63 -37.86
C SER A 174 11.88 -14.20 -38.54
#